data_b05597bcc3b8f56f0d540c495d0e682a
#
_entry.id   b05597bcc3b8f56f0d540c495d0e682a
#
_cell.length_a   1.000
_cell.length_b   1.000
_cell.length_c   1.000
_cell.angle_alpha   90.00
_cell.angle_beta   90.00
_cell.angle_gamma   90.00
#
_symmetry.space_group_name_H-M   'P 1'
#
loop_
_entity.id
_entity.type
_entity.pdbx_description
1 polymer ?
#
loop_
_entity_poly.entity_id
_entity_poly.type
_entity_poly.pdbx_seq_one_letter_code
_entity_poly.pdbx_strand_id
1 'polypeptide(L)'
;MGTKRKASVGSDPPAPVDKLPFTHMDRDAAPPRDASAQQAATDRRFRELYARAPDFADLARRDPDFAAVTKGRELDFNDPKAVMQLTKTLLKLDFGLKLELPDDRLCPPVPNRHNYILWLKGLLDTSSYSPPGRKLVGLDIGTGASCIYPLLGCTERPWSFIATDTDAESISWARKNVEINDLAARITVSHRDPSSPLLPLDDLGLASLDFCMTNPPFYASEADMLASAALKARPPRTACTGSPAEMVTPGGEVGFVGRLVDESLTLRTRVRWYTAMLGFLSSVADTVARLRGAGVHNFAVTEFVQGNKTRRWAVAWSFAPMRPAQDVARGTKAASVKLGGGASILPPQTEYDLRVSPLPDDIGVFVQHLRDTVAALELMSWEWDGEAMEGTGRAADRVWARAWRRKKKRAAEAKEKGLEEQGDDMVDPVCVFGFRVRVRVALDHIDVQCRWMEGFDAVAFESFQGFLKTTAEAATAKAKKSK
;
A
#
# COMPACT_ATOMS: atom_id res chain seq x y z
N MET A 1 17.12 63.00 11.83
CA MET A 1 17.31 61.60 12.33
C MET A 1 15.96 60.92 12.35
N GLY A 2 15.67 60.11 11.31
CA GLY A 2 14.38 59.41 11.18
C GLY A 2 14.67 57.91 11.13
N THR A 3 14.30 57.26 12.22
CA THR A 3 14.37 55.80 12.40
C THR A 3 13.26 55.11 11.61
N LYS A 4 13.60 54.41 10.55
CA LYS A 4 12.69 53.48 9.82
C LYS A 4 12.44 52.22 10.68
N ARG A 5 11.20 52.05 11.15
CA ARG A 5 10.73 50.79 11.73
C ARG A 5 10.61 49.74 10.62
N LYS A 6 11.31 48.60 10.75
CA LYS A 6 11.09 47.38 9.95
C LYS A 6 9.74 46.80 10.37
N ALA A 7 8.86 46.59 9.41
CA ALA A 7 7.65 45.82 9.59
C ALA A 7 8.03 44.34 9.76
N SER A 8 7.64 43.74 10.87
CA SER A 8 7.70 42.30 11.08
C SER A 8 6.61 41.66 10.26
N VAL A 9 6.99 40.75 9.35
CA VAL A 9 6.04 39.86 8.68
C VAL A 9 5.53 38.89 9.73
N GLY A 10 4.29 39.09 10.17
CA GLY A 10 3.61 38.19 11.08
C GLY A 10 3.33 36.89 10.31
N SER A 11 3.83 35.78 10.82
CA SER A 11 3.36 34.45 10.43
C SER A 11 1.92 34.30 10.88
N ASP A 12 0.99 34.09 9.95
CA ASP A 12 -0.38 33.75 10.29
C ASP A 12 -0.38 32.45 11.12
N PRO A 13 -1.19 32.40 12.20
CA PRO A 13 -1.33 31.19 13.00
C PRO A 13 -1.93 30.07 12.13
N PRO A 14 -1.56 28.80 12.38
CA PRO A 14 -2.13 27.67 11.65
C PRO A 14 -3.66 27.68 11.76
N ALA A 15 -4.35 27.40 10.67
CA ALA A 15 -5.81 27.35 10.63
C ALA A 15 -6.35 26.37 11.68
N PRO A 16 -7.41 26.71 12.42
CA PRO A 16 -7.95 25.85 13.47
C PRO A 16 -8.42 24.50 12.92
N VAL A 17 -8.19 23.47 13.70
CA VAL A 17 -8.36 22.02 13.42
C VAL A 17 -9.79 21.64 12.98
N ASP A 18 -10.80 22.40 13.34
CA ASP A 18 -12.22 22.19 13.01
C ASP A 18 -12.57 22.34 11.51
N LYS A 19 -11.60 22.54 10.63
CA LYS A 19 -11.80 22.85 9.21
C LYS A 19 -11.34 21.79 8.23
N LEU A 20 -10.91 20.62 8.66
CA LEU A 20 -10.68 19.53 7.71
C LEU A 20 -12.03 18.92 7.31
N PRO A 21 -12.44 18.98 6.04
CA PRO A 21 -13.80 18.63 5.60
C PRO A 21 -14.16 17.15 5.77
N PHE A 22 -13.22 16.31 6.20
CA PHE A 22 -13.37 14.86 6.31
C PHE A 22 -13.14 14.27 7.71
N THR A 23 -12.98 15.11 8.77
CA THR A 23 -12.77 14.63 10.16
C THR A 23 -13.97 13.85 10.72
N HIS A 24 -15.17 14.03 10.17
CA HIS A 24 -16.41 13.36 10.59
C HIS A 24 -16.87 12.26 9.65
N MET A 25 -16.01 11.77 8.74
CA MET A 25 -16.36 10.63 7.87
C MET A 25 -16.44 9.34 8.66
N ASP A 26 -17.55 8.61 8.50
CA ASP A 26 -17.64 7.21 8.95
C ASP A 26 -16.76 6.34 8.03
N ARG A 27 -15.56 6.03 8.54
CA ARG A 27 -14.51 5.29 7.82
C ARG A 27 -14.81 3.79 7.71
N ASP A 28 -15.66 3.27 8.59
CA ASP A 28 -15.96 1.85 8.69
C ASP A 28 -17.25 1.46 7.94
N ALA A 29 -18.00 2.43 7.44
CA ALA A 29 -19.20 2.18 6.65
C ALA A 29 -18.87 1.38 5.38
N ALA A 30 -19.42 0.18 5.26
CA ALA A 30 -19.33 -0.60 4.03
C ALA A 30 -20.05 0.15 2.88
N PRO A 31 -19.47 0.18 1.67
CA PRO A 31 -20.14 0.79 0.54
C PRO A 31 -21.43 0.03 0.19
N PRO A 32 -22.49 0.70 -0.28
CA PRO A 32 -23.69 0.05 -0.80
C PRO A 32 -23.34 -0.98 -1.89
N ARG A 33 -24.13 -2.04 -2.05
CA ARG A 33 -23.85 -3.13 -3.02
C ARG A 33 -23.67 -2.62 -4.46
N ASP A 34 -24.48 -1.68 -4.89
CA ASP A 34 -24.37 -1.10 -6.24
C ASP A 34 -23.08 -0.29 -6.41
N ALA A 35 -22.66 0.45 -5.38
CA ALA A 35 -21.39 1.15 -5.36
C ALA A 35 -20.20 0.18 -5.39
N SER A 36 -20.34 -1.00 -4.79
CA SER A 36 -19.31 -2.06 -4.81
C SER A 36 -19.10 -2.63 -6.22
N ALA A 37 -20.16 -2.89 -6.98
CA ALA A 37 -20.06 -3.38 -8.36
C ALA A 37 -19.44 -2.33 -9.29
N GLN A 38 -19.84 -1.07 -9.15
CA GLN A 38 -19.26 0.04 -9.90
C GLN A 38 -17.79 0.27 -9.56
N GLN A 39 -17.43 0.16 -8.27
CA GLN A 39 -16.04 0.24 -7.83
C GLN A 39 -15.20 -0.90 -8.42
N ALA A 40 -15.73 -2.12 -8.46
CA ALA A 40 -15.02 -3.26 -9.05
C ALA A 40 -14.76 -3.07 -10.56
N ALA A 41 -15.72 -2.51 -11.30
CA ALA A 41 -15.55 -2.17 -12.72
C ALA A 41 -14.49 -1.07 -12.91
N THR A 42 -14.53 -0.04 -12.09
CA THR A 42 -13.55 1.05 -12.06
C THR A 42 -12.14 0.52 -11.75
N ASP A 43 -12.03 -0.36 -10.76
CA ASP A 43 -10.75 -0.99 -10.39
C ASP A 43 -10.17 -1.86 -11.50
N ARG A 44 -11.02 -2.58 -12.24
CA ARG A 44 -10.60 -3.38 -13.39
C ARG A 44 -10.03 -2.48 -14.48
N ARG A 45 -10.75 -1.41 -14.85
CA ARG A 45 -10.30 -0.42 -15.84
C ARG A 45 -8.93 0.15 -15.47
N PHE A 46 -8.76 0.64 -14.24
CA PHE A 46 -7.50 1.24 -13.80
C PHE A 46 -6.37 0.23 -13.70
N ARG A 47 -6.63 -1.04 -13.35
CA ARG A 47 -5.61 -2.11 -13.33
C ARG A 47 -5.08 -2.43 -14.72
N GLU A 48 -5.91 -2.35 -15.74
CA GLU A 48 -5.55 -2.62 -17.13
C GLU A 48 -4.91 -1.40 -17.81
N LEU A 49 -5.13 -0.21 -17.27
CA LEU A 49 -4.55 1.02 -17.76
C LEU A 49 -3.02 0.93 -17.66
N TYR A 50 -2.33 1.22 -18.73
CA TYR A 50 -0.85 1.10 -18.83
C TYR A 50 -0.26 -0.31 -18.66
N ALA A 51 -1.05 -1.36 -18.66
CA ALA A 51 -0.56 -2.73 -18.85
C ALA A 51 0.22 -2.88 -20.16
N ARG A 52 -0.11 -2.02 -21.14
CA ARG A 52 0.65 -1.78 -22.37
C ARG A 52 1.03 -0.31 -22.46
N ALA A 53 2.13 -0.02 -23.16
CA ALA A 53 2.54 1.36 -23.40
C ALA A 53 1.42 2.13 -24.16
N PRO A 54 1.19 3.42 -23.83
CA PRO A 54 0.23 4.25 -24.53
C PRO A 54 0.53 4.31 -26.03
N ASP A 55 -0.51 4.19 -26.88
CA ASP A 55 -0.41 4.39 -28.30
C ASP A 55 -0.50 5.90 -28.64
N PHE A 56 0.64 6.50 -28.98
CA PHE A 56 0.70 7.93 -29.28
C PHE A 56 -0.12 8.32 -30.51
N ALA A 57 -0.34 7.43 -31.47
CA ALA A 57 -1.21 7.73 -32.60
C ALA A 57 -2.68 7.79 -32.18
N ASP A 58 -3.09 6.95 -31.22
CA ASP A 58 -4.44 7.02 -30.63
C ASP A 58 -4.61 8.28 -29.79
N LEU A 59 -3.62 8.62 -28.94
CA LEU A 59 -3.66 9.85 -28.16
C LEU A 59 -3.76 11.10 -29.05
N ALA A 60 -2.98 11.16 -30.13
CA ALA A 60 -3.03 12.30 -31.08
C ALA A 60 -4.38 12.43 -31.80
N ARG A 61 -5.07 11.31 -32.07
CA ARG A 61 -6.45 11.37 -32.65
C ARG A 61 -7.46 11.91 -31.67
N ARG A 62 -7.28 11.63 -30.36
CA ARG A 62 -8.23 11.98 -29.30
C ARG A 62 -7.97 13.34 -28.66
N ASP A 63 -6.74 13.84 -28.77
CA ASP A 63 -6.34 15.14 -28.20
C ASP A 63 -5.56 15.98 -29.22
N PRO A 64 -6.19 17.03 -29.79
CA PRO A 64 -5.54 17.92 -30.76
C PRO A 64 -4.30 18.62 -30.21
N ASP A 65 -4.27 18.95 -28.90
CA ASP A 65 -3.10 19.59 -28.27
C ASP A 65 -1.91 18.63 -28.25
N PHE A 66 -2.15 17.35 -28.07
CA PHE A 66 -1.11 16.32 -28.17
C PHE A 66 -0.66 16.11 -29.62
N ALA A 67 -1.59 16.12 -30.57
CA ALA A 67 -1.24 16.01 -32.00
C ALA A 67 -0.29 17.12 -32.45
N ALA A 68 -0.41 18.34 -31.89
CA ALA A 68 0.44 19.47 -32.22
C ALA A 68 1.91 19.30 -31.80
N VAL A 69 2.20 18.44 -30.80
CA VAL A 69 3.56 18.21 -30.29
C VAL A 69 4.18 16.88 -30.74
N THR A 70 3.40 16.03 -31.46
CA THR A 70 3.88 14.76 -32.00
C THR A 70 4.33 14.86 -33.45
N LYS A 71 5.31 14.02 -33.82
CA LYS A 71 5.74 13.83 -35.20
C LYS A 71 5.29 12.45 -35.68
N GLY A 72 4.08 12.38 -36.22
CA GLY A 72 3.46 11.09 -36.59
C GLY A 72 3.14 10.23 -35.36
N ARG A 73 3.89 9.11 -35.16
CA ARG A 73 3.74 8.20 -34.02
C ARG A 73 4.82 8.38 -32.95
N GLU A 74 5.67 9.39 -33.08
CA GLU A 74 6.80 9.60 -32.18
C GLU A 74 6.66 10.88 -31.39
N LEU A 75 7.10 10.82 -30.12
CA LEU A 75 7.20 11.95 -29.22
C LEU A 75 8.69 12.24 -28.96
N ASP A 76 9.08 13.50 -29.02
CA ASP A 76 10.41 13.91 -28.58
C ASP A 76 10.43 14.07 -27.06
N PHE A 77 10.98 13.06 -26.38
CA PHE A 77 11.12 13.10 -24.92
C PHE A 77 12.20 14.09 -24.42
N ASN A 78 12.98 14.72 -25.33
CA ASN A 78 13.92 15.77 -24.96
C ASN A 78 13.25 17.17 -25.01
N ASP A 79 12.06 17.28 -25.59
CA ASP A 79 11.26 18.50 -25.58
C ASP A 79 10.39 18.56 -24.31
N PRO A 80 10.63 19.49 -23.36
CA PRO A 80 9.84 19.65 -22.16
C PRO A 80 8.36 19.87 -22.44
N LYS A 81 8.04 20.63 -23.51
CA LYS A 81 6.64 20.93 -23.90
C LYS A 81 5.92 19.67 -24.37
N ALA A 82 6.58 18.82 -25.14
CA ALA A 82 6.02 17.56 -25.60
C ALA A 82 5.77 16.58 -24.43
N VAL A 83 6.70 16.51 -23.47
CA VAL A 83 6.54 15.68 -22.26
C VAL A 83 5.42 16.21 -21.35
N MET A 84 5.34 17.53 -21.17
CA MET A 84 4.26 18.17 -20.41
C MET A 84 2.89 17.92 -21.07
N GLN A 85 2.81 18.03 -22.39
CA GLN A 85 1.58 17.77 -23.11
C GLN A 85 1.16 16.30 -23.01
N LEU A 86 2.10 15.35 -23.08
CA LEU A 86 1.81 13.94 -22.85
C LEU A 86 1.18 13.72 -21.47
N THR A 87 1.78 14.33 -20.42
CA THR A 87 1.24 14.24 -19.05
C THR A 87 -0.19 14.79 -18.96
N LYS A 88 -0.44 15.99 -19.52
CA LYS A 88 -1.78 16.60 -19.55
C LYS A 88 -2.79 15.75 -20.31
N THR A 89 -2.38 15.20 -21.46
CA THR A 89 -3.23 14.34 -22.30
C THR A 89 -3.60 13.05 -21.59
N LEU A 90 -2.65 12.35 -20.95
CA LEU A 90 -2.93 11.15 -20.19
C LEU A 90 -3.87 11.44 -19.01
N LEU A 91 -3.64 12.51 -18.26
CA LEU A 91 -4.52 12.89 -17.15
C LEU A 91 -5.94 13.20 -17.62
N LYS A 92 -6.06 13.95 -18.73
CA LYS A 92 -7.35 14.33 -19.33
C LYS A 92 -8.12 13.11 -19.84
N LEU A 93 -7.49 12.26 -20.65
CA LEU A 93 -8.17 11.17 -21.35
C LEU A 93 -8.44 9.94 -20.45
N ASP A 94 -7.52 9.65 -19.54
CA ASP A 94 -7.57 8.43 -18.74
C ASP A 94 -8.22 8.66 -17.37
N PHE A 95 -8.08 9.86 -16.79
CA PHE A 95 -8.56 10.18 -15.45
C PHE A 95 -9.59 11.32 -15.40
N GLY A 96 -9.81 12.05 -16.51
CA GLY A 96 -10.68 13.23 -16.52
C GLY A 96 -10.11 14.41 -15.74
N LEU A 97 -8.80 14.43 -15.50
CA LEU A 97 -8.10 15.45 -14.72
C LEU A 97 -7.43 16.50 -15.59
N LYS A 98 -7.38 17.72 -15.07
CA LYS A 98 -6.63 18.84 -15.62
C LYS A 98 -5.36 19.06 -14.80
N LEU A 99 -4.29 19.52 -15.44
CA LEU A 99 -3.03 19.85 -14.78
C LEU A 99 -2.45 21.13 -15.33
N GLU A 100 -2.05 22.01 -14.42
CA GLU A 100 -1.25 23.20 -14.72
C GLU A 100 0.01 23.20 -13.90
N LEU A 101 1.16 23.39 -14.56
CA LEU A 101 2.48 23.43 -13.94
C LEU A 101 3.32 24.52 -14.60
N PRO A 102 4.21 25.19 -13.86
CA PRO A 102 5.24 26.02 -14.43
C PRO A 102 6.34 25.17 -15.07
N ASP A 103 7.11 25.78 -15.98
CA ASP A 103 8.09 25.06 -16.80
C ASP A 103 9.30 24.52 -15.98
N ASP A 104 9.57 25.08 -14.81
CA ASP A 104 10.68 24.75 -13.92
C ASP A 104 10.33 23.71 -12.84
N ARG A 105 9.14 23.17 -12.84
CA ARG A 105 8.68 22.15 -11.88
C ARG A 105 8.65 20.76 -12.48
N LEU A 106 8.77 19.76 -11.61
CA LEU A 106 8.78 18.36 -12.00
C LEU A 106 7.49 17.97 -12.72
N CYS A 107 7.59 17.61 -14.00
CA CYS A 107 6.49 17.01 -14.73
C CYS A 107 6.35 15.52 -14.34
N PRO A 108 5.23 15.10 -13.71
CA PRO A 108 5.10 13.75 -13.20
C PRO A 108 4.83 12.74 -14.33
N PRO A 109 5.62 11.64 -14.46
CA PRO A 109 5.31 10.56 -15.39
C PRO A 109 4.09 9.78 -14.90
N VAL A 110 2.91 10.04 -15.49
CA VAL A 110 1.59 9.54 -15.05
C VAL A 110 1.56 8.02 -14.83
N PRO A 111 2.04 7.15 -15.75
CA PRO A 111 1.96 5.71 -15.55
C PRO A 111 2.70 5.23 -14.28
N ASN A 112 3.84 5.85 -13.95
CA ASN A 112 4.59 5.48 -12.76
C ASN A 112 3.87 5.92 -11.47
N ARG A 113 3.25 7.12 -11.49
CA ARG A 113 2.47 7.64 -10.37
C ARG A 113 1.21 6.81 -10.15
N HIS A 114 0.53 6.45 -11.23
CA HIS A 114 -0.62 5.55 -11.19
C HIS A 114 -0.29 4.16 -10.62
N ASN A 115 0.84 3.56 -11.01
CA ASN A 115 1.29 2.29 -10.46
C ASN A 115 1.46 2.32 -8.93
N TYR A 116 1.92 3.46 -8.38
CA TYR A 116 2.02 3.61 -6.93
C TYR A 116 0.63 3.64 -6.26
N ILE A 117 -0.33 4.36 -6.84
CA ILE A 117 -1.73 4.35 -6.37
C ILE A 117 -2.33 2.94 -6.47
N LEU A 118 -2.12 2.21 -7.58
CA LEU A 118 -2.58 0.82 -7.73
C LEU A 118 -2.02 -0.11 -6.65
N TRP A 119 -0.72 0.01 -6.37
CA TRP A 119 -0.10 -0.79 -5.32
C TRP A 119 -0.65 -0.44 -3.94
N LEU A 120 -0.84 0.85 -3.65
CA LEU A 120 -1.43 1.32 -2.41
C LEU A 120 -2.87 0.81 -2.24
N LYS A 121 -3.67 0.80 -3.31
CA LYS A 121 -5.00 0.17 -3.31
C LYS A 121 -4.92 -1.31 -2.93
N GLY A 122 -4.02 -2.06 -3.58
CA GLY A 122 -3.78 -3.47 -3.25
C GLY A 122 -3.40 -3.66 -1.79
N LEU A 123 -2.51 -2.82 -1.26
CA LEU A 123 -2.06 -2.86 0.12
C LEU A 123 -3.23 -2.67 1.10
N LEU A 124 -4.04 -1.62 0.89
CA LEU A 124 -5.16 -1.25 1.78
C LEU A 124 -6.34 -2.23 1.68
N ASP A 125 -6.65 -2.71 0.48
CA ASP A 125 -7.75 -3.64 0.24
C ASP A 125 -7.44 -5.02 0.80
N THR A 126 -6.20 -5.48 0.63
CA THR A 126 -5.82 -6.84 1.02
C THR A 126 -5.39 -6.98 2.47
N SER A 127 -5.08 -5.88 3.17
CA SER A 127 -4.83 -5.86 4.62
C SER A 127 -6.08 -5.44 5.41
N SER A 128 -7.24 -5.98 5.05
CA SER A 128 -8.52 -5.71 5.70
C SER A 128 -9.48 -6.88 5.51
N TYR A 129 -10.39 -7.09 6.46
CA TYR A 129 -11.56 -7.95 6.29
C TYR A 129 -12.71 -7.22 5.58
N SER A 130 -12.72 -5.89 5.62
CA SER A 130 -13.74 -5.09 4.95
C SER A 130 -13.55 -5.07 3.43
N PRO A 131 -14.64 -4.96 2.65
CA PRO A 131 -14.56 -4.90 1.19
C PRO A 131 -13.82 -3.64 0.69
N PRO A 132 -13.29 -3.65 -0.55
CA PRO A 132 -12.72 -2.47 -1.21
C PRO A 132 -13.72 -1.30 -1.33
N GLY A 133 -13.20 -0.09 -1.55
CA GLY A 133 -14.05 1.11 -1.79
C GLY A 133 -14.41 1.90 -0.54
N ARG A 134 -13.75 1.63 0.60
CA ARG A 134 -13.91 2.45 1.82
C ARG A 134 -13.41 3.88 1.63
N LYS A 135 -14.02 4.80 2.37
CA LYS A 135 -13.59 6.20 2.47
C LYS A 135 -12.39 6.28 3.40
N LEU A 136 -11.19 6.41 2.85
CA LEU A 136 -9.93 6.45 3.60
C LEU A 136 -9.31 7.84 3.54
N VAL A 137 -8.53 8.17 4.56
CA VAL A 137 -7.77 9.44 4.64
C VAL A 137 -6.29 9.16 4.56
N GLY A 138 -5.63 9.73 3.56
CA GLY A 138 -4.20 9.64 3.33
C GLY A 138 -3.45 10.94 3.54
N LEU A 139 -2.16 10.84 3.77
CA LEU A 139 -1.22 11.95 3.78
C LEU A 139 -0.22 11.78 2.63
N ASP A 140 -0.12 12.77 1.75
CA ASP A 140 0.93 12.86 0.73
C ASP A 140 2.01 13.86 1.19
N ILE A 141 3.22 13.35 1.45
CA ILE A 141 4.35 14.12 1.97
C ILE A 141 5.24 14.52 0.79
N GLY A 142 5.42 15.82 0.57
CA GLY A 142 6.13 16.35 -0.59
C GLY A 142 5.27 16.23 -1.84
N THR A 143 4.05 16.80 -1.80
CA THR A 143 3.06 16.67 -2.89
C THR A 143 3.50 17.33 -4.20
N GLY A 144 4.46 18.26 -4.14
CA GLY A 144 4.94 19.05 -5.26
C GLY A 144 3.88 19.93 -5.89
N ALA A 145 4.26 20.66 -6.91
CA ALA A 145 3.36 21.56 -7.64
C ALA A 145 2.18 20.84 -8.32
N SER A 146 2.36 19.58 -8.70
CA SER A 146 1.34 18.81 -9.42
C SER A 146 0.22 18.26 -8.53
N CYS A 147 0.47 18.02 -7.25
CA CYS A 147 -0.45 17.32 -6.34
C CYS A 147 -0.95 15.97 -6.93
N ILE A 148 -0.09 15.29 -7.70
CA ILE A 148 -0.48 14.19 -8.59
C ILE A 148 -1.08 12.99 -7.86
N TYR A 149 -0.52 12.60 -6.70
CA TYR A 149 -1.01 11.44 -5.97
C TYR A 149 -2.39 11.66 -5.35
N PRO A 150 -2.68 12.78 -4.68
CA PRO A 150 -4.03 13.11 -4.23
C PRO A 150 -5.04 13.17 -5.38
N LEU A 151 -4.68 13.77 -6.53
CA LEU A 151 -5.56 13.85 -7.71
C LEU A 151 -5.91 12.45 -8.23
N LEU A 152 -4.92 11.59 -8.47
CA LEU A 152 -5.14 10.21 -8.92
C LEU A 152 -5.90 9.39 -7.88
N GLY A 153 -5.51 9.47 -6.62
CA GLY A 153 -6.14 8.71 -5.54
C GLY A 153 -7.62 9.06 -5.36
N CYS A 154 -7.98 10.35 -5.46
CA CYS A 154 -9.36 10.80 -5.42
C CYS A 154 -10.17 10.37 -6.64
N THR A 155 -9.56 10.26 -7.81
CA THR A 155 -10.24 9.80 -9.03
C THR A 155 -10.50 8.30 -8.97
N GLU A 156 -9.56 7.52 -8.46
CA GLU A 156 -9.65 6.06 -8.44
C GLU A 156 -10.45 5.50 -7.27
N ARG A 157 -10.54 6.25 -6.17
CA ARG A 157 -11.16 5.83 -4.91
C ARG A 157 -11.90 6.97 -4.21
N PRO A 158 -12.86 6.67 -3.33
CA PRO A 158 -13.50 7.66 -2.48
C PRO A 158 -12.58 8.11 -1.33
N TRP A 159 -11.30 8.34 -1.61
CA TRP A 159 -10.31 8.76 -0.63
C TRP A 159 -10.31 10.28 -0.47
N SER A 160 -9.79 10.72 0.66
CA SER A 160 -9.47 12.11 0.95
C SER A 160 -7.99 12.23 1.30
N PHE A 161 -7.39 13.39 1.04
CA PHE A 161 -5.97 13.60 1.26
C PHE A 161 -5.67 14.87 2.04
N ILE A 162 -4.64 14.77 2.86
CA ILE A 162 -3.84 15.91 3.30
C ILE A 162 -2.59 15.88 2.43
N ALA A 163 -2.33 16.97 1.72
CA ALA A 163 -1.18 17.13 0.84
C ALA A 163 -0.24 18.17 1.43
N THR A 164 0.99 17.79 1.74
CA THR A 164 1.95 18.69 2.40
C THR A 164 3.17 18.94 1.53
N ASP A 165 3.71 20.14 1.61
CA ASP A 165 5.00 20.49 0.98
C ASP A 165 5.68 21.60 1.77
N THR A 166 6.99 21.74 1.62
CA THR A 166 7.80 22.78 2.25
C THR A 166 8.07 23.96 1.32
N ASP A 167 7.79 23.83 0.01
CA ASP A 167 7.95 24.90 -0.96
C ASP A 167 6.61 25.65 -1.17
N ALA A 168 6.61 26.94 -0.83
CA ALA A 168 5.42 27.78 -0.92
C ALA A 168 4.88 27.93 -2.34
N GLU A 169 5.74 27.92 -3.35
CA GLU A 169 5.32 28.00 -4.74
C GLU A 169 4.65 26.70 -5.20
N SER A 170 5.24 25.55 -4.86
CA SER A 170 4.61 24.23 -5.09
C SER A 170 3.23 24.14 -4.42
N ILE A 171 3.09 24.64 -3.20
CA ILE A 171 1.78 24.69 -2.51
C ILE A 171 0.77 25.54 -3.27
N SER A 172 1.16 26.68 -3.82
CA SER A 172 0.28 27.55 -4.62
C SER A 172 -0.26 26.81 -5.86
N TRP A 173 0.64 26.14 -6.60
CA TRP A 173 0.25 25.35 -7.78
C TRP A 173 -0.56 24.10 -7.41
N ALA A 174 -0.22 23.42 -6.32
CA ALA A 174 -0.99 22.29 -5.82
C ALA A 174 -2.44 22.69 -5.52
N ARG A 175 -2.66 23.81 -4.83
CA ARG A 175 -4.01 24.36 -4.57
C ARG A 175 -4.77 24.66 -5.85
N LYS A 176 -4.11 25.30 -6.82
CA LYS A 176 -4.70 25.57 -8.12
C LYS A 176 -5.13 24.27 -8.83
N ASN A 177 -4.27 23.24 -8.81
CA ASN A 177 -4.60 21.95 -9.41
C ASN A 177 -5.75 21.23 -8.69
N VAL A 178 -5.88 21.38 -7.38
CA VAL A 178 -7.03 20.88 -6.62
C VAL A 178 -8.31 21.62 -7.01
N GLU A 179 -8.27 22.95 -7.13
CA GLU A 179 -9.42 23.80 -7.48
C GLU A 179 -9.93 23.53 -8.90
N ILE A 180 -9.07 23.47 -9.92
CA ILE A 180 -9.48 23.25 -11.32
C ILE A 180 -10.07 21.86 -11.58
N ASN A 181 -9.91 20.93 -10.62
CA ASN A 181 -10.48 19.59 -10.62
C ASN A 181 -11.66 19.41 -9.65
N ASP A 182 -12.15 20.47 -9.02
CA ASP A 182 -13.27 20.44 -8.06
C ASP A 182 -13.05 19.48 -6.87
N LEU A 183 -11.79 19.31 -6.43
CA LEU A 183 -11.42 18.36 -5.37
C LEU A 183 -11.13 19.02 -4.01
N ALA A 184 -11.41 20.31 -3.82
CA ALA A 184 -11.15 21.03 -2.57
C ALA A 184 -11.89 20.45 -1.34
N ALA A 185 -13.02 19.78 -1.54
CA ALA A 185 -13.74 19.08 -0.48
C ALA A 185 -13.06 17.77 -0.03
N ARG A 186 -12.10 17.26 -0.79
CA ARG A 186 -11.43 15.97 -0.55
C ARG A 186 -9.91 16.09 -0.40
N ILE A 187 -9.31 17.18 -0.82
CA ILE A 187 -7.87 17.41 -0.76
C ILE A 187 -7.60 18.72 -0.03
N THR A 188 -6.93 18.64 1.12
CA THR A 188 -6.46 19.81 1.87
C THR A 188 -4.96 19.97 1.65
N VAL A 189 -4.55 21.12 1.09
CA VAL A 189 -3.13 21.42 0.80
C VAL A 189 -2.56 22.32 1.89
N SER A 190 -1.51 21.86 2.60
CA SER A 190 -0.90 22.53 3.74
C SER A 190 0.60 22.75 3.53
N HIS A 191 1.05 23.98 3.70
CA HIS A 191 2.47 24.33 3.75
C HIS A 191 3.08 23.89 5.08
N ARG A 192 4.30 23.31 5.05
CA ARG A 192 5.03 22.87 6.25
C ARG A 192 6.42 23.50 6.30
N ASP A 193 6.86 23.79 7.50
CA ASP A 193 8.26 24.19 7.70
C ASP A 193 9.17 22.96 7.53
N PRO A 194 10.35 23.07 6.88
CA PRO A 194 11.29 21.97 6.70
C PRO A 194 11.76 21.31 8.01
N SER A 195 11.75 22.04 9.11
CA SER A 195 12.10 21.54 10.46
C SER A 195 10.95 20.80 11.16
N SER A 196 9.73 20.93 10.66
CA SER A 196 8.54 20.28 11.23
C SER A 196 8.53 18.77 10.99
N PRO A 197 7.81 17.98 11.80
CA PRO A 197 7.59 16.57 11.54
C PRO A 197 7.00 16.31 10.15
N LEU A 198 7.44 15.23 9.49
CA LEU A 198 6.88 14.74 8.22
C LEU A 198 5.42 14.28 8.39
N LEU A 199 5.10 13.78 9.59
CA LEU A 199 3.80 13.23 9.97
C LEU A 199 3.12 14.17 10.99
N PRO A 200 2.45 15.24 10.53
CA PRO A 200 1.95 16.32 11.41
C PRO A 200 0.60 15.98 12.05
N LEU A 201 0.39 14.76 12.55
CA LEU A 201 -0.90 14.33 13.09
C LEU A 201 -1.34 15.22 14.26
N ASP A 202 -0.41 15.51 15.19
CA ASP A 202 -0.72 16.32 16.38
C ASP A 202 -0.97 17.78 16.02
N ASP A 203 -0.16 18.35 15.11
CA ASP A 203 -0.34 19.73 14.63
C ASP A 203 -1.69 19.94 13.92
N LEU A 204 -2.19 18.88 13.26
CA LEU A 204 -3.47 18.90 12.54
C LEU A 204 -4.63 18.34 13.37
N GLY A 205 -4.40 17.98 14.63
CA GLY A 205 -5.40 17.39 15.51
C GLY A 205 -5.98 16.07 15.03
N LEU A 206 -5.22 15.28 14.27
CA LEU A 206 -5.66 14.02 13.71
C LEU A 206 -5.40 12.88 14.68
N ALA A 207 -6.43 12.14 15.04
CA ALA A 207 -6.28 10.93 15.85
C ALA A 207 -5.51 9.84 15.09
N SER A 208 -5.84 9.63 13.80
CA SER A 208 -5.23 8.59 12.97
C SER A 208 -5.34 8.87 11.47
N LEU A 209 -4.51 8.20 10.67
CA LEU A 209 -4.55 8.16 9.21
C LEU A 209 -4.59 6.70 8.73
N ASP A 210 -5.22 6.47 7.57
CA ASP A 210 -5.23 5.15 6.96
C ASP A 210 -3.90 4.84 6.28
N PHE A 211 -3.26 5.86 5.70
CA PHE A 211 -1.93 5.71 5.10
C PHE A 211 -1.20 7.05 5.00
N CYS A 212 0.12 6.97 4.90
CA CYS A 212 0.92 8.04 4.34
C CYS A 212 1.70 7.54 3.12
N MET A 213 2.00 8.45 2.21
CA MET A 213 2.81 8.18 1.03
C MET A 213 3.76 9.34 0.75
N THR A 214 4.88 9.02 0.09
CA THR A 214 5.85 10.01 -0.33
C THR A 214 6.66 9.51 -1.52
N ASN A 215 7.09 10.44 -2.36
CA ASN A 215 8.13 10.24 -3.35
C ASN A 215 9.28 11.19 -3.00
N PRO A 216 10.20 10.78 -2.12
CA PRO A 216 11.19 11.66 -1.55
C PRO A 216 12.17 12.18 -2.61
N PRO A 217 12.86 13.31 -2.35
CA PRO A 217 14.00 13.74 -3.15
C PRO A 217 15.09 12.67 -3.17
N PHE A 218 15.67 12.40 -4.34
CA PHE A 218 16.57 11.26 -4.54
C PHE A 218 18.00 11.51 -4.12
N TYR A 219 18.50 12.77 -4.20
CA TYR A 219 19.92 13.12 -4.08
C TYR A 219 20.22 13.79 -2.74
N ALA A 220 21.40 13.50 -2.19
CA ALA A 220 21.86 14.11 -0.95
C ALA A 220 22.40 15.54 -1.15
N SER A 221 22.85 15.85 -2.37
CA SER A 221 23.37 17.18 -2.76
C SER A 221 23.22 17.42 -4.26
N GLU A 222 23.32 18.68 -4.67
CA GLU A 222 23.38 19.02 -6.09
C GLU A 222 24.61 18.40 -6.79
N ALA A 223 25.70 18.27 -6.07
CA ALA A 223 26.91 17.62 -6.59
C ALA A 223 26.66 16.13 -6.91
N ASP A 224 25.94 15.43 -6.05
CA ASP A 224 25.52 14.02 -6.26
C ASP A 224 24.57 13.91 -7.45
N MET A 225 23.65 14.85 -7.57
CA MET A 225 22.72 14.91 -8.70
C MET A 225 23.46 15.07 -10.03
N LEU A 226 24.41 16.00 -10.09
CA LEU A 226 25.26 16.27 -11.28
C LEU A 226 26.16 15.07 -11.58
N ALA A 227 26.80 14.47 -10.58
CA ALA A 227 27.62 13.27 -10.72
C ALA A 227 26.81 12.09 -11.26
N SER A 228 25.61 11.87 -10.74
CA SER A 228 24.68 10.83 -11.25
C SER A 228 24.23 11.08 -12.68
N ALA A 229 24.06 12.33 -13.07
CA ALA A 229 23.73 12.69 -14.45
C ALA A 229 24.94 12.44 -15.41
N ALA A 230 26.15 12.73 -14.96
CA ALA A 230 27.39 12.52 -15.74
C ALA A 230 27.74 11.05 -15.95
N LEU A 231 27.43 10.16 -14.98
CA LEU A 231 27.62 8.70 -15.08
C LEU A 231 26.63 8.01 -16.04
N LYS A 232 25.56 8.68 -16.40
CA LYS A 232 24.60 8.12 -17.39
C LYS A 232 25.20 8.28 -18.78
N ALA A 233 25.45 7.18 -19.48
CA ALA A 233 26.00 7.12 -20.84
C ALA A 233 25.20 7.90 -21.90
N ARG A 234 24.04 8.45 -21.52
CA ARG A 234 23.22 9.40 -22.29
C ARG A 234 22.55 10.36 -21.29
N PRO A 235 22.44 11.67 -21.60
CA PRO A 235 21.62 12.57 -20.78
C PRO A 235 20.21 11.99 -20.58
N PRO A 236 19.55 12.29 -19.45
CA PRO A 236 18.19 11.85 -19.24
C PRO A 236 17.33 12.28 -20.43
N ARG A 237 16.64 11.32 -21.06
CA ARG A 237 15.79 11.58 -22.24
C ARG A 237 14.52 12.36 -21.91
N THR A 238 14.36 12.82 -20.67
CA THR A 238 13.23 13.61 -20.21
C THR A 238 13.75 14.95 -19.75
N ALA A 239 13.37 15.98 -20.47
CA ALA A 239 13.78 17.36 -20.22
C ALA A 239 13.12 17.99 -18.97
N CYS A 240 12.23 17.28 -18.28
CA CYS A 240 11.63 17.75 -17.04
C CYS A 240 12.48 17.31 -15.85
N THR A 241 13.48 18.08 -15.53
CA THR A 241 14.22 18.00 -14.26
C THR A 241 13.50 18.91 -13.26
N GLY A 242 13.07 18.35 -12.13
CA GLY A 242 12.46 19.13 -11.05
C GLY A 242 13.39 20.21 -10.49
N SER A 243 12.83 21.15 -9.74
CA SER A 243 13.61 22.15 -9.02
C SER A 243 14.59 21.49 -8.01
N PRO A 244 15.66 22.14 -7.62
CA PRO A 244 16.56 21.64 -6.58
C PRO A 244 15.82 21.24 -5.29
N ALA A 245 14.77 21.96 -4.92
CA ALA A 245 13.95 21.65 -3.75
C ALA A 245 13.19 20.31 -3.87
N GLU A 246 12.84 19.89 -5.10
CA GLU A 246 12.18 18.61 -5.38
C GLU A 246 13.16 17.44 -5.52
N MET A 247 14.44 17.72 -5.73
CA MET A 247 15.43 16.70 -6.09
C MET A 247 16.47 16.41 -5.00
N VAL A 248 16.68 17.35 -4.06
CA VAL A 248 17.78 17.29 -3.08
C VAL A 248 17.23 17.38 -1.66
N THR A 249 17.71 16.50 -0.79
CA THR A 249 17.44 16.52 0.67
C THR A 249 18.65 16.00 1.43
N PRO A 250 18.92 16.46 2.65
CA PRO A 250 20.02 15.94 3.46
C PRO A 250 19.95 14.41 3.62
N GLY A 251 21.03 13.72 3.22
CA GLY A 251 21.09 12.26 3.24
C GLY A 251 20.32 11.55 2.12
N GLY A 252 19.78 12.30 1.15
CA GLY A 252 19.03 11.75 0.01
C GLY A 252 17.76 10.98 0.43
N GLU A 253 17.28 10.13 -0.46
CA GLU A 253 16.05 9.35 -0.18
C GLU A 253 16.20 8.45 1.06
N VAL A 254 17.39 7.92 1.35
CA VAL A 254 17.65 7.09 2.54
C VAL A 254 17.52 7.91 3.83
N GLY A 255 18.07 9.13 3.85
CA GLY A 255 17.95 10.05 4.98
C GLY A 255 16.50 10.47 5.21
N PHE A 256 15.77 10.81 4.15
CA PHE A 256 14.37 11.20 4.24
C PHE A 256 13.48 10.05 4.75
N VAL A 257 13.59 8.86 4.15
CA VAL A 257 12.82 7.70 4.58
C VAL A 257 13.25 7.24 5.97
N GLY A 258 14.53 7.44 6.34
CA GLY A 258 15.03 7.23 7.69
C GLY A 258 14.29 8.05 8.74
N ARG A 259 14.08 9.36 8.49
CA ARG A 259 13.24 10.23 9.35
C ARG A 259 11.80 9.72 9.42
N LEU A 260 11.21 9.33 8.28
CA LEU A 260 9.86 8.80 8.26
C LEU A 260 9.73 7.52 9.10
N VAL A 261 10.73 6.62 9.04
CA VAL A 261 10.78 5.42 9.91
C VAL A 261 10.84 5.83 11.39
N ASP A 262 11.70 6.78 11.76
CA ASP A 262 11.84 7.22 13.16
C ASP A 262 10.54 7.83 13.71
N GLU A 263 9.90 8.72 12.95
CA GLU A 263 8.60 9.27 13.32
C GLU A 263 7.53 8.18 13.42
N SER A 264 7.56 7.17 12.54
CA SER A 264 6.64 6.04 12.57
C SER A 264 6.79 5.17 13.81
N LEU A 265 8.00 5.04 14.39
CA LEU A 265 8.22 4.31 15.63
C LEU A 265 7.51 4.96 16.83
N THR A 266 7.29 6.27 16.78
CA THR A 266 6.54 7.02 17.79
C THR A 266 5.02 6.93 17.56
N LEU A 267 4.58 7.14 16.32
CA LEU A 267 3.15 7.18 15.97
C LEU A 267 2.50 5.79 15.85
N ARG A 268 3.30 4.76 15.51
CA ARG A 268 2.90 3.36 15.41
C ARG A 268 1.57 3.15 14.67
N THR A 269 0.55 2.66 15.34
CA THR A 269 -0.77 2.34 14.78
C THR A 269 -1.63 3.57 14.47
N ARG A 270 -1.20 4.77 14.82
CA ARG A 270 -1.90 6.01 14.42
C ARG A 270 -1.88 6.24 12.90
N VAL A 271 -0.90 5.67 12.19
CA VAL A 271 -0.96 5.54 10.74
C VAL A 271 -0.97 4.05 10.40
N ARG A 272 -2.00 3.61 9.69
CA ARG A 272 -2.19 2.19 9.41
C ARG A 272 -1.12 1.64 8.47
N TRP A 273 -0.77 2.38 7.40
CA TRP A 273 0.31 2.04 6.49
C TRP A 273 1.19 3.25 6.20
N TYR A 274 2.47 3.11 6.45
CA TYR A 274 3.50 4.04 6.03
C TYR A 274 4.07 3.56 4.71
N THR A 275 4.21 4.44 3.71
CA THR A 275 4.74 4.03 2.41
C THR A 275 5.69 5.07 1.82
N ALA A 276 6.72 4.62 1.10
CA ALA A 276 7.68 5.48 0.40
C ALA A 276 8.07 4.86 -0.95
N MET A 277 8.10 5.69 -1.99
CA MET A 277 8.71 5.33 -3.27
C MET A 277 10.22 5.58 -3.21
N LEU A 278 11.01 4.72 -3.82
CA LEU A 278 12.48 4.78 -3.83
C LEU A 278 13.02 4.66 -5.25
N GLY A 279 14.08 5.41 -5.52
CA GLY A 279 14.78 5.44 -6.81
C GLY A 279 15.76 4.29 -6.99
N PHE A 280 16.30 3.74 -5.87
CA PHE A 280 17.38 2.75 -5.91
C PHE A 280 17.05 1.50 -5.10
N LEU A 281 17.47 0.34 -5.61
CA LEU A 281 17.26 -0.94 -4.91
C LEU A 281 18.10 -1.03 -3.61
N SER A 282 19.28 -0.38 -3.58
CA SER A 282 20.08 -0.27 -2.36
C SER A 282 19.31 0.43 -1.23
N SER A 283 18.60 1.50 -1.54
CA SER A 283 17.79 2.24 -0.57
C SER A 283 16.62 1.40 -0.02
N VAL A 284 16.08 0.48 -0.84
CA VAL A 284 15.11 -0.53 -0.36
C VAL A 284 15.77 -1.44 0.66
N ALA A 285 16.99 -1.94 0.37
CA ALA A 285 17.71 -2.84 1.26
C ALA A 285 18.02 -2.16 2.61
N ASP A 286 18.48 -0.91 2.58
CA ASP A 286 18.78 -0.12 3.78
C ASP A 286 17.52 0.15 4.62
N THR A 287 16.41 0.50 3.96
CA THR A 287 15.12 0.72 4.62
C THR A 287 14.62 -0.56 5.28
N VAL A 288 14.65 -1.69 4.57
CA VAL A 288 14.22 -2.99 5.13
C VAL A 288 15.12 -3.43 6.29
N ALA A 289 16.43 -3.20 6.20
CA ALA A 289 17.37 -3.49 7.29
C ALA A 289 17.03 -2.67 8.55
N ARG A 290 16.73 -1.36 8.38
CA ARG A 290 16.31 -0.47 9.47
C ARG A 290 15.00 -0.91 10.11
N LEU A 291 13.97 -1.24 9.30
CA LEU A 291 12.69 -1.74 9.78
C LEU A 291 12.86 -3.01 10.63
N ARG A 292 13.63 -3.97 10.14
CA ARG A 292 13.92 -5.22 10.88
C ARG A 292 14.69 -4.97 12.16
N GLY A 293 15.69 -4.08 12.12
CA GLY A 293 16.44 -3.66 13.31
C GLY A 293 15.55 -3.02 14.37
N ALA A 294 14.47 -2.36 13.96
CA ALA A 294 13.45 -1.78 14.83
C ALA A 294 12.33 -2.77 15.21
N GLY A 295 12.43 -4.05 14.84
CA GLY A 295 11.41 -5.07 15.13
C GLY A 295 10.13 -4.96 14.30
N VAL A 296 10.14 -4.22 13.19
CA VAL A 296 8.99 -4.08 12.29
C VAL A 296 9.05 -5.17 11.24
N HIS A 297 8.19 -6.19 11.37
CA HIS A 297 8.15 -7.36 10.49
C HIS A 297 6.94 -7.39 9.54
N ASN A 298 5.98 -6.50 9.73
CA ASN A 298 4.87 -6.32 8.81
C ASN A 298 5.21 -5.23 7.80
N PHE A 299 5.81 -5.62 6.69
CA PHE A 299 6.19 -4.70 5.60
C PHE A 299 5.93 -5.34 4.24
N ALA A 300 5.93 -4.51 3.20
CA ALA A 300 5.77 -4.91 1.81
C ALA A 300 6.80 -4.20 0.94
N VAL A 301 7.25 -4.89 -0.11
CA VAL A 301 8.19 -4.35 -1.11
C VAL A 301 7.65 -4.63 -2.50
N THR A 302 7.66 -3.63 -3.36
CA THR A 302 7.28 -3.78 -4.77
C THR A 302 8.24 -3.07 -5.71
N GLU A 303 8.17 -3.41 -6.99
CA GLU A 303 8.87 -2.66 -8.06
C GLU A 303 7.87 -2.18 -9.11
N PHE A 304 8.07 -0.97 -9.59
CA PHE A 304 7.35 -0.38 -10.71
C PHE A 304 8.25 -0.37 -11.94
N VAL A 305 7.82 -1.04 -12.99
CA VAL A 305 8.53 -1.10 -14.25
C VAL A 305 7.80 -0.21 -15.26
N GLN A 306 8.49 0.79 -15.79
CA GLN A 306 7.98 1.66 -16.81
C GLN A 306 8.86 1.60 -18.05
N GLY A 307 8.25 1.25 -19.18
CA GLY A 307 9.01 1.02 -20.40
C GLY A 307 10.08 -0.08 -20.21
N ASN A 308 11.14 -0.04 -21.01
CA ASN A 308 12.13 -1.12 -21.00
C ASN A 308 13.26 -0.95 -19.96
N LYS A 309 13.41 0.20 -19.31
CA LYS A 309 14.62 0.49 -18.53
C LYS A 309 14.42 1.19 -17.19
N THR A 310 13.38 1.98 -17.01
CA THR A 310 13.20 2.72 -15.76
C THR A 310 12.49 1.88 -14.72
N ARG A 311 13.15 1.66 -13.58
CA ARG A 311 12.57 0.99 -12.43
C ARG A 311 12.47 1.94 -11.26
N ARG A 312 11.43 1.79 -10.47
CA ARG A 312 11.23 2.40 -9.16
C ARG A 312 10.76 1.32 -8.20
N TRP A 313 11.00 1.51 -6.95
CA TRP A 313 10.57 0.59 -5.90
C TRP A 313 9.70 1.33 -4.90
N ALA A 314 8.95 0.59 -4.13
CA ALA A 314 8.29 1.13 -2.96
C ALA A 314 8.41 0.16 -1.79
N VAL A 315 8.49 0.74 -0.61
CA VAL A 315 8.45 0.03 0.67
C VAL A 315 7.26 0.54 1.45
N ALA A 316 6.49 -0.38 2.06
CA ALA A 316 5.46 -0.06 3.03
C ALA A 316 5.70 -0.82 4.31
N TRP A 317 5.26 -0.25 5.45
CA TRP A 317 5.30 -0.93 6.74
C TRP A 317 4.11 -0.55 7.60
N SER A 318 3.78 -1.43 8.54
CA SER A 318 2.67 -1.26 9.46
C SER A 318 3.00 -1.85 10.83
N PHE A 319 2.49 -1.22 11.87
CA PHE A 319 2.51 -1.73 13.23
C PHE A 319 1.21 -2.48 13.60
N ALA A 320 0.24 -2.50 12.69
CA ALA A 320 -1.00 -3.27 12.84
C ALA A 320 -0.80 -4.74 12.43
N PRO A 321 -1.60 -5.67 12.95
CA PRO A 321 -1.45 -7.10 12.68
C PRO A 321 -1.92 -7.54 11.30
N MET A 322 -2.69 -6.71 10.57
CA MET A 322 -3.25 -7.06 9.27
C MET A 322 -2.17 -7.19 8.18
N ARG A 323 -2.17 -8.33 7.48
CA ARG A 323 -1.18 -8.68 6.46
C ARG A 323 -1.72 -8.46 5.03
N PRO A 324 -0.95 -7.86 4.12
CA PRO A 324 -1.33 -7.74 2.72
C PRO A 324 -1.20 -9.08 1.99
N ALA A 325 -1.84 -9.20 0.82
CA ALA A 325 -1.67 -10.35 -0.07
C ALA A 325 -0.22 -10.52 -0.51
N GLN A 326 0.17 -11.75 -0.80
CA GLN A 326 1.57 -12.08 -1.10
C GLN A 326 2.08 -11.38 -2.36
N ASP A 327 1.26 -11.29 -3.41
CA ASP A 327 1.60 -10.59 -4.65
C ASP A 327 1.79 -9.08 -4.45
N VAL A 328 1.06 -8.47 -3.50
CA VAL A 328 1.21 -7.07 -3.10
C VAL A 328 2.44 -6.87 -2.22
N ALA A 329 2.66 -7.76 -1.23
CA ALA A 329 3.75 -7.65 -0.27
C ALA A 329 5.12 -8.01 -0.85
N ARG A 330 5.16 -8.84 -1.88
CA ARG A 330 6.36 -9.41 -2.50
C ARG A 330 6.40 -9.14 -4.00
N GLY A 331 5.94 -7.96 -4.41
CA GLY A 331 5.75 -7.51 -5.79
C GLY A 331 7.04 -7.18 -6.56
N THR A 332 8.22 -7.57 -6.06
CA THR A 332 9.48 -7.37 -6.76
C THR A 332 10.09 -8.68 -7.27
N LYS A 333 10.61 -8.68 -8.51
CA LYS A 333 11.40 -9.77 -9.07
C LYS A 333 12.84 -9.78 -8.54
N ALA A 334 13.26 -8.75 -7.84
CA ALA A 334 14.57 -8.63 -7.20
C ALA A 334 14.74 -9.55 -5.97
N ALA A 335 13.97 -10.64 -5.89
CA ALA A 335 14.02 -11.64 -4.82
C ALA A 335 15.41 -12.27 -4.61
N SER A 336 16.28 -12.20 -5.63
CA SER A 336 17.67 -12.66 -5.55
C SER A 336 18.59 -11.67 -4.83
N VAL A 337 18.15 -10.42 -4.60
CA VAL A 337 18.94 -9.42 -3.87
C VAL A 337 18.90 -9.78 -2.38
N LYS A 338 20.04 -10.23 -1.89
CA LYS A 338 20.24 -10.51 -0.48
C LYS A 338 20.86 -9.30 0.19
N LEU A 339 20.41 -8.97 1.39
CA LEU A 339 21.11 -8.06 2.28
C LEU A 339 22.48 -8.63 2.66
N GLY A 340 23.40 -7.79 3.06
CA GLY A 340 24.65 -8.25 3.68
C GLY A 340 24.33 -9.28 4.75
N GLY A 341 24.95 -10.48 4.65
CA GLY A 341 24.62 -11.63 5.53
C GLY A 341 23.59 -12.63 4.98
N GLY A 342 23.12 -12.46 3.72
CA GLY A 342 22.28 -13.43 3.03
C GLY A 342 20.79 -13.36 3.29
N ALA A 343 20.29 -12.39 4.08
CA ALA A 343 18.86 -12.20 4.32
C ALA A 343 18.16 -11.62 3.07
N SER A 344 16.96 -12.14 2.75
CA SER A 344 16.12 -11.59 1.67
C SER A 344 15.56 -10.22 2.05
N ILE A 345 15.45 -9.30 1.08
CA ILE A 345 14.73 -8.02 1.26
C ILE A 345 13.20 -8.21 1.34
N LEU A 346 12.70 -9.39 0.99
CA LEU A 346 11.26 -9.65 0.95
C LEU A 346 10.71 -9.97 2.35
N PRO A 347 9.46 -9.59 2.65
CA PRO A 347 8.78 -10.00 3.87
C PRO A 347 8.53 -11.52 3.92
N PRO A 348 8.10 -12.08 5.07
CA PRO A 348 7.63 -13.46 5.16
C PRO A 348 6.54 -13.76 4.14
N GLN A 349 6.43 -15.02 3.72
CA GLN A 349 5.31 -15.47 2.89
C GLN A 349 4.01 -15.40 3.70
N THR A 350 2.95 -14.95 3.03
CA THR A 350 1.60 -14.85 3.62
C THR A 350 0.61 -15.79 2.95
N GLU A 351 1.02 -16.54 1.94
CA GLU A 351 0.16 -17.47 1.22
C GLU A 351 0.86 -18.84 1.07
N TYR A 352 0.05 -19.89 1.11
CA TYR A 352 0.43 -21.28 0.96
C TYR A 352 -0.59 -21.98 0.09
N ASP A 353 -0.11 -22.67 -0.95
CA ASP A 353 -0.94 -23.45 -1.85
C ASP A 353 -0.62 -24.94 -1.68
N LEU A 354 -1.65 -25.73 -1.40
CA LEU A 354 -1.57 -27.19 -1.31
C LEU A 354 -2.36 -27.81 -2.45
N ARG A 355 -1.66 -28.50 -3.33
CA ARG A 355 -2.27 -29.26 -4.42
C ARG A 355 -2.60 -30.68 -4.00
N VAL A 356 -3.85 -31.08 -4.20
CA VAL A 356 -4.35 -32.45 -4.02
C VAL A 356 -4.59 -33.08 -5.39
N SER A 357 -3.78 -34.06 -5.74
CA SER A 357 -3.85 -34.79 -7.02
C SER A 357 -3.57 -36.28 -6.75
N PRO A 358 -4.26 -37.23 -7.44
CA PRO A 358 -5.39 -36.99 -8.34
C PRO A 358 -6.62 -36.42 -7.63
N LEU A 359 -7.59 -35.95 -8.44
CA LEU A 359 -8.85 -35.42 -7.93
C LEU A 359 -9.55 -36.46 -7.02
N PRO A 360 -10.04 -36.08 -5.82
CA PRO A 360 -10.85 -36.96 -4.99
C PRO A 360 -12.13 -37.44 -5.68
N ASP A 361 -12.55 -38.65 -5.40
CA ASP A 361 -13.76 -39.25 -6.01
C ASP A 361 -15.04 -38.43 -5.71
N ASP A 362 -15.13 -37.85 -4.51
CA ASP A 362 -16.25 -37.01 -4.07
C ASP A 362 -15.71 -35.65 -3.54
N ILE A 363 -15.84 -34.63 -4.39
CA ILE A 363 -15.37 -33.27 -4.08
C ILE A 363 -16.20 -32.67 -2.94
N GLY A 364 -17.51 -32.95 -2.87
CA GLY A 364 -18.40 -32.46 -1.82
C GLY A 364 -17.98 -32.96 -0.45
N VAL A 365 -17.70 -34.26 -0.33
CA VAL A 365 -17.19 -34.89 0.89
C VAL A 365 -15.84 -34.32 1.30
N PHE A 366 -14.95 -34.05 0.34
CA PHE A 366 -13.65 -33.44 0.59
C PHE A 366 -13.80 -32.03 1.19
N VAL A 367 -14.56 -31.16 0.52
CA VAL A 367 -14.78 -29.76 0.95
C VAL A 367 -15.48 -29.71 2.30
N GLN A 368 -16.51 -30.56 2.50
CA GLN A 368 -17.23 -30.63 3.76
C GLN A 368 -16.33 -31.07 4.91
N HIS A 369 -15.47 -32.08 4.70
CA HIS A 369 -14.55 -32.53 5.74
C HIS A 369 -13.53 -31.47 6.11
N LEU A 370 -12.99 -30.75 5.14
CA LEU A 370 -12.06 -29.64 5.35
C LEU A 370 -12.75 -28.55 6.20
N ARG A 371 -13.92 -28.08 5.77
CA ARG A 371 -14.72 -27.08 6.48
C ARG A 371 -15.03 -27.50 7.91
N ASP A 372 -15.55 -28.70 8.11
CA ASP A 372 -16.00 -29.18 9.43
C ASP A 372 -14.81 -29.38 10.37
N THR A 373 -13.65 -29.81 9.86
CA THR A 373 -12.42 -29.95 10.66
C THR A 373 -11.89 -28.60 11.14
N VAL A 374 -11.96 -27.56 10.28
CA VAL A 374 -11.57 -26.20 10.69
C VAL A 374 -12.63 -25.61 11.65
N ALA A 375 -13.91 -25.81 11.38
CA ALA A 375 -15.01 -25.33 12.25
C ALA A 375 -15.00 -25.96 13.66
N ALA A 376 -14.43 -27.16 13.79
CA ALA A 376 -14.29 -27.83 15.08
C ALA A 376 -13.15 -27.26 15.96
N LEU A 377 -12.34 -26.34 15.43
CA LEU A 377 -11.33 -25.63 16.21
C LEU A 377 -11.98 -24.58 17.11
N GLU A 378 -11.33 -24.24 18.21
CA GLU A 378 -11.76 -23.18 19.13
C GLU A 378 -11.37 -21.79 18.60
N LEU A 379 -11.99 -21.41 17.51
CA LEU A 379 -11.77 -20.12 16.86
C LEU A 379 -12.57 -19.01 17.55
N MET A 380 -12.06 -17.80 17.54
CA MET A 380 -12.80 -16.59 17.94
C MET A 380 -13.94 -16.30 16.96
N SER A 381 -13.71 -16.55 15.68
CA SER A 381 -14.72 -16.47 14.62
C SER A 381 -14.38 -17.43 13.49
N TRP A 382 -15.41 -17.96 12.83
CA TRP A 382 -15.31 -18.75 11.61
C TRP A 382 -16.54 -18.50 10.75
N GLU A 383 -16.30 -18.06 9.53
CA GLU A 383 -17.32 -17.83 8.51
C GLU A 383 -16.96 -18.63 7.27
N TRP A 384 -17.96 -19.29 6.67
CA TRP A 384 -17.78 -20.08 5.45
C TRP A 384 -18.77 -19.66 4.38
N ASP A 385 -18.27 -19.25 3.24
CA ASP A 385 -19.03 -19.04 2.01
C ASP A 385 -19.00 -20.34 1.17
N GLY A 386 -20.16 -20.97 1.05
CA GLY A 386 -20.29 -22.23 0.29
C GLY A 386 -20.19 -22.05 -1.22
N GLU A 387 -20.60 -20.91 -1.75
CA GLU A 387 -20.53 -20.62 -3.19
C GLU A 387 -19.08 -20.34 -3.63
N ALA A 388 -18.37 -19.52 -2.86
CA ALA A 388 -16.96 -19.22 -3.09
C ALA A 388 -16.02 -20.35 -2.66
N MET A 389 -16.51 -21.35 -1.90
CA MET A 389 -15.73 -22.38 -1.20
C MET A 389 -14.57 -21.77 -0.42
N GLU A 390 -14.88 -20.74 0.35
CA GLU A 390 -13.90 -19.95 1.09
C GLU A 390 -14.33 -19.77 2.55
N GLY A 391 -13.38 -19.91 3.49
CA GLY A 391 -13.60 -19.67 4.89
C GLY A 391 -12.61 -18.69 5.48
N THR A 392 -13.09 -17.82 6.37
CA THR A 392 -12.28 -16.86 7.12
C THR A 392 -12.37 -17.15 8.61
N GLY A 393 -11.22 -17.35 9.28
CA GLY A 393 -11.13 -17.68 10.68
C GLY A 393 -10.16 -16.79 11.45
N ARG A 394 -10.44 -16.60 12.74
CA ARG A 394 -9.60 -15.86 13.69
C ARG A 394 -9.38 -16.70 14.94
N ALA A 395 -8.17 -16.74 15.44
CA ALA A 395 -7.78 -17.54 16.60
C ALA A 395 -6.98 -16.69 17.60
N ALA A 396 -7.27 -16.89 18.89
CA ALA A 396 -6.52 -16.25 19.99
C ALA A 396 -5.23 -16.99 20.36
N ASP A 397 -5.05 -18.24 19.90
CA ASP A 397 -3.87 -19.07 20.12
C ASP A 397 -3.76 -20.11 18.99
N ARG A 398 -2.72 -20.91 18.97
CA ARG A 398 -2.53 -22.04 18.02
C ARG A 398 -3.47 -23.22 18.35
N VAL A 399 -4.77 -22.99 18.25
CA VAL A 399 -5.83 -23.93 18.67
C VAL A 399 -5.82 -25.27 17.92
N TRP A 400 -5.17 -25.38 16.76
CA TRP A 400 -4.93 -26.60 15.99
C TRP A 400 -3.77 -27.44 16.51
N ALA A 401 -2.90 -26.86 17.40
CA ALA A 401 -1.68 -27.50 17.84
C ALA A 401 -1.92 -28.53 18.94
N ARG A 402 -1.09 -29.60 18.98
CA ARG A 402 -1.14 -30.61 20.05
C ARG A 402 -0.88 -29.98 21.42
N ALA A 403 -0.06 -28.94 21.50
CA ALA A 403 0.24 -28.25 22.75
C ALA A 403 -1.00 -27.59 23.35
N TRP A 404 -1.86 -26.96 22.52
CA TRP A 404 -3.13 -26.38 22.95
C TRP A 404 -4.05 -27.43 23.57
N ARG A 405 -4.25 -28.55 22.88
CA ARG A 405 -5.08 -29.66 23.37
C ARG A 405 -4.60 -30.21 24.70
N ARG A 406 -3.27 -30.34 24.90
CA ARG A 406 -2.66 -30.76 26.17
C ARG A 406 -2.88 -29.71 27.27
N LYS A 407 -2.69 -28.41 26.97
CA LYS A 407 -2.95 -27.29 27.90
C LYS A 407 -4.37 -27.33 28.40
N LYS A 408 -5.33 -27.48 27.47
CA LYS A 408 -6.75 -27.53 27.80
C LYS A 408 -7.15 -28.75 28.64
N LYS A 409 -6.60 -29.93 28.30
CA LYS A 409 -6.83 -31.14 29.10
C LYS A 409 -6.34 -30.95 30.53
N ARG A 410 -5.14 -30.37 30.72
CA ARG A 410 -4.59 -30.07 32.05
C ARG A 410 -5.46 -29.07 32.82
N ALA A 411 -5.95 -28.01 32.14
CA ALA A 411 -6.85 -27.03 32.76
C ALA A 411 -8.17 -27.66 33.20
N ALA A 412 -8.77 -28.54 32.37
CA ALA A 412 -9.97 -29.29 32.75
C ALA A 412 -9.74 -30.21 33.95
N GLU A 413 -8.62 -30.96 33.98
CA GLU A 413 -8.25 -31.81 35.09
C GLU A 413 -7.96 -31.04 36.40
N ALA A 414 -7.41 -29.79 36.28
CA ALA A 414 -7.18 -28.92 37.44
C ALA A 414 -8.52 -28.38 37.99
N LYS A 415 -9.44 -28.00 37.10
CA LYS A 415 -10.79 -27.56 37.48
C LYS A 415 -11.59 -28.65 38.18
N GLU A 416 -11.53 -29.91 37.72
CA GLU A 416 -12.13 -31.06 38.39
C GLU A 416 -11.56 -31.31 39.78
N LYS A 417 -10.27 -30.96 40.00
CA LYS A 417 -9.60 -31.09 41.30
C LYS A 417 -9.77 -29.90 42.24
N GLY A 418 -10.63 -28.92 41.88
CA GLY A 418 -10.87 -27.73 42.72
C GLY A 418 -9.69 -26.79 42.89
N LEU A 419 -8.67 -26.90 42.03
CA LEU A 419 -7.50 -26.03 42.01
C LEU A 419 -7.81 -24.88 40.99
N GLU A 420 -8.70 -23.94 41.36
CA GLU A 420 -8.94 -22.73 40.57
C GLU A 420 -7.75 -21.78 40.78
N GLU A 421 -6.94 -21.57 39.76
CA GLU A 421 -6.18 -20.33 39.64
C GLU A 421 -7.18 -19.17 39.46
N GLN A 422 -7.07 -18.15 40.33
CA GLN A 422 -7.87 -16.92 40.22
C GLN A 422 -7.72 -16.39 38.80
N GLY A 423 -8.88 -16.24 38.11
CA GLY A 423 -8.93 -15.81 36.73
C GLY A 423 -8.29 -14.46 36.54
N ASP A 424 -7.40 -14.39 35.56
CA ASP A 424 -6.90 -13.17 34.96
C ASP A 424 -8.10 -12.33 34.50
N ASP A 425 -8.08 -11.04 34.80
CA ASP A 425 -9.12 -10.07 34.41
C ASP A 425 -9.53 -10.27 32.95
N MET A 426 -10.85 -10.26 32.70
CA MET A 426 -11.47 -10.45 31.37
C MET A 426 -11.01 -9.37 30.37
N VAL A 427 -9.80 -9.55 29.84
CA VAL A 427 -9.36 -8.85 28.64
C VAL A 427 -9.94 -9.62 27.44
N ASP A 428 -10.68 -8.94 26.58
CA ASP A 428 -11.17 -9.55 25.34
C ASP A 428 -10.02 -10.23 24.60
N PRO A 429 -10.16 -11.49 24.17
CA PRO A 429 -9.08 -12.22 23.55
C PRO A 429 -8.64 -11.52 22.26
N VAL A 430 -7.35 -11.19 22.19
CA VAL A 430 -6.73 -10.57 21.00
C VAL A 430 -6.48 -11.65 19.95
N CYS A 431 -6.80 -11.37 18.69
CA CYS A 431 -6.49 -12.26 17.59
C CYS A 431 -4.97 -12.36 17.40
N VAL A 432 -4.45 -13.59 17.56
CA VAL A 432 -3.03 -13.90 17.32
C VAL A 432 -2.80 -14.38 15.90
N PHE A 433 -3.79 -15.04 15.31
CA PHE A 433 -3.70 -15.59 13.97
C PHE A 433 -5.05 -15.53 13.25
N GLY A 434 -5.13 -14.68 12.24
CA GLY A 434 -6.25 -14.63 11.31
C GLY A 434 -5.88 -15.24 9.97
N PHE A 435 -6.77 -16.01 9.38
CA PHE A 435 -6.51 -16.74 8.14
C PHE A 435 -7.74 -16.81 7.23
N ARG A 436 -7.47 -17.08 5.95
CA ARG A 436 -8.47 -17.40 4.95
C ARG A 436 -8.07 -18.68 4.24
N VAL A 437 -8.99 -19.62 4.11
CA VAL A 437 -8.81 -20.88 3.37
C VAL A 437 -9.78 -20.90 2.22
N ARG A 438 -9.30 -21.16 1.01
CA ARG A 438 -10.11 -21.27 -0.20
C ARG A 438 -9.82 -22.59 -0.90
N VAL A 439 -10.86 -23.23 -1.40
CA VAL A 439 -10.76 -24.43 -2.22
C VAL A 439 -11.07 -24.08 -3.68
N ARG A 440 -10.18 -24.42 -4.59
CA ARG A 440 -10.37 -24.27 -6.04
C ARG A 440 -10.33 -25.63 -6.69
N VAL A 441 -11.35 -25.94 -7.46
CA VAL A 441 -11.44 -27.21 -8.20
C VAL A 441 -11.03 -26.99 -9.63
N ALA A 442 -10.01 -27.73 -10.07
CA ALA A 442 -9.56 -27.83 -11.46
C ALA A 442 -10.02 -29.17 -12.08
N LEU A 443 -9.69 -29.40 -13.34
CA LEU A 443 -10.10 -30.61 -14.04
C LEU A 443 -9.49 -31.91 -13.46
N ASP A 444 -8.27 -31.83 -12.94
CA ASP A 444 -7.45 -32.97 -12.51
C ASP A 444 -6.95 -32.89 -11.06
N HIS A 445 -7.22 -31.79 -10.37
CA HIS A 445 -6.75 -31.55 -9.01
C HIS A 445 -7.63 -30.56 -8.24
N ILE A 446 -7.40 -30.48 -6.95
CA ILE A 446 -7.90 -29.41 -6.07
C ILE A 446 -6.70 -28.62 -5.54
N ASP A 447 -6.77 -27.29 -5.59
CA ASP A 447 -5.86 -26.41 -4.89
C ASP A 447 -6.54 -25.90 -3.59
N VAL A 448 -5.95 -26.20 -2.44
CA VAL A 448 -6.33 -25.62 -1.14
C VAL A 448 -5.37 -24.49 -0.86
N GLN A 449 -5.88 -23.27 -0.96
CA GLN A 449 -5.12 -22.05 -0.73
C GLN A 449 -5.33 -21.57 0.70
N CYS A 450 -4.26 -21.24 1.40
CA CYS A 450 -4.32 -20.63 2.72
C CYS A 450 -3.60 -19.28 2.70
N ARG A 451 -4.25 -18.25 3.22
CA ARG A 451 -3.69 -16.92 3.37
C ARG A 451 -3.66 -16.51 4.84
N TRP A 452 -2.51 -16.05 5.30
CA TRP A 452 -2.33 -15.41 6.58
C TRP A 452 -2.81 -13.96 6.51
N MET A 453 -3.90 -13.65 7.20
CA MET A 453 -4.59 -12.36 7.15
C MET A 453 -4.19 -11.42 8.29
N GLU A 454 -3.95 -11.97 9.51
CA GLU A 454 -3.74 -11.18 10.73
C GLU A 454 -2.73 -11.88 11.66
N GLY A 455 -1.91 -11.10 12.35
CA GLY A 455 -0.95 -11.59 13.33
C GLY A 455 0.51 -11.33 12.96
N PHE A 456 1.41 -11.59 13.92
CA PHE A 456 2.85 -11.32 13.77
C PHE A 456 3.70 -12.58 13.76
N ASP A 457 3.14 -13.74 14.10
CA ASP A 457 3.86 -15.01 14.28
C ASP A 457 3.87 -15.85 13.00
N ALA A 458 4.96 -15.78 12.23
CA ALA A 458 5.16 -16.61 11.06
C ALA A 458 5.20 -18.12 11.37
N VAL A 459 5.65 -18.51 12.57
CA VAL A 459 5.68 -19.91 12.99
C VAL A 459 4.28 -20.46 13.24
N ALA A 460 3.33 -19.60 13.66
CA ALA A 460 1.92 -19.98 13.73
C ALA A 460 1.38 -20.32 12.35
N PHE A 461 1.71 -19.51 11.33
CA PHE A 461 1.31 -19.77 9.96
C PHE A 461 1.91 -21.06 9.39
N GLU A 462 3.20 -21.30 9.56
CA GLU A 462 3.84 -22.56 9.15
C GLU A 462 3.20 -23.78 9.84
N SER A 463 2.91 -23.68 11.14
CA SER A 463 2.21 -24.73 11.89
C SER A 463 0.81 -24.98 11.36
N PHE A 464 0.09 -23.93 10.95
CA PHE A 464 -1.26 -24.05 10.36
C PHE A 464 -1.23 -24.71 8.98
N GLN A 465 -0.21 -24.44 8.17
CA GLN A 465 0.00 -25.14 6.89
C GLN A 465 0.12 -26.66 7.10
N GLY A 466 0.88 -27.10 8.11
CA GLY A 466 0.98 -28.51 8.49
C GLY A 466 -0.37 -29.12 8.91
N PHE A 467 -1.17 -28.39 9.67
CA PHE A 467 -2.52 -28.78 10.03
C PHE A 467 -3.42 -28.94 8.80
N LEU A 468 -3.44 -27.95 7.88
CA LEU A 468 -4.23 -28.00 6.65
C LEU A 468 -3.83 -29.17 5.74
N LYS A 469 -2.52 -29.43 5.62
CA LYS A 469 -2.01 -30.57 4.85
C LYS A 469 -2.56 -31.89 5.39
N THR A 470 -2.43 -32.12 6.68
CA THR A 470 -2.96 -33.34 7.33
C THR A 470 -4.48 -33.45 7.19
N THR A 471 -5.22 -32.32 7.28
CA THR A 471 -6.68 -32.28 7.10
C THR A 471 -7.06 -32.63 5.66
N ALA A 472 -6.36 -32.10 4.66
CA ALA A 472 -6.61 -32.41 3.24
C ALA A 472 -6.29 -33.89 2.90
N GLU A 473 -5.24 -34.46 3.48
CA GLU A 473 -4.95 -35.89 3.35
C GLU A 473 -6.07 -36.77 3.94
N ALA A 474 -6.58 -36.42 5.11
CA ALA A 474 -7.72 -37.10 5.73
C ALA A 474 -9.01 -36.93 4.93
N ALA A 475 -9.28 -35.74 4.40
CA ALA A 475 -10.41 -35.45 3.52
C ALA A 475 -10.37 -36.31 2.24
N THR A 476 -9.20 -36.45 1.63
CA THR A 476 -8.99 -37.30 0.45
C THR A 476 -9.27 -38.77 0.76
N ALA A 477 -8.78 -39.26 1.91
CA ALA A 477 -9.03 -40.65 2.32
C ALA A 477 -10.51 -40.92 2.60
N LYS A 478 -11.25 -39.94 3.14
CA LYS A 478 -12.68 -40.03 3.40
C LYS A 478 -13.51 -40.01 2.11
N ALA A 479 -13.14 -39.15 1.16
CA ALA A 479 -13.79 -39.05 -0.15
C ALA A 479 -13.64 -40.33 -0.99
N LYS A 480 -12.58 -41.14 -0.80
CA LYS A 480 -12.39 -42.45 -1.43
C LYS A 480 -13.25 -43.55 -0.81
N LYS A 481 -13.60 -43.45 0.47
CA LYS A 481 -14.42 -44.45 1.21
C LYS A 481 -15.93 -44.25 1.03
N SER A 482 -16.35 -43.17 0.42
CA SER A 482 -17.74 -42.82 0.18
C SER A 482 -18.39 -43.57 -0.99
N LYS A 483 -17.62 -44.43 -1.67
CA LYS A 483 -18.10 -45.43 -2.64
C LYS A 483 -18.25 -46.77 -1.96
#